data_1b6e15c5b0be0681ad1e3ed6f671fbaf
#
_entry.id   1b6e15c5b0be0681ad1e3ed6f671fbaf
#
_cell.length_a   1.000
_cell.length_b   1.000
_cell.length_c   1.000
_cell.angle_alpha   90.00
_cell.angle_beta   90.00
_cell.angle_gamma   90.00
#
_symmetry.space_group_name_H-M   'P 1'
#
loop_
_entity.id
_entity.type
_entity.pdbx_description
1 polymer ?
#
loop_
_entity_poly.entity_id
_entity_poly.type
_entity_poly.pdbx_seq_one_letter_code
_entity_poly.pdbx_strand_id
1 'polypeptide(L)'
;MALNKSFTLSDRAKNTRKLLMGFQFVISITLIVGALFVSLQNRYIGNVDLGFNKENVLEVRLSMGAALKKGELFKARLLESPAIRDVSFSEFKFVSDESRSFIGYNYKGQHYYMSWLGVSANFPELMDVKMIAGRKFRPTDEAADNTQAVCLLSETAAREIASGLSPEKPDDLSDLVGTSITDNDIPVRIVGIFEDVHYESLYKELRPMGLWTSAKNHYRRSVPERYAYVKIPGGNPRTAIEHIRKVTDELIPGYPADIHFFDTALEELYSKSGRQGALITALCLMAVFLSLVGVFGLVIFELQGREKEIAVRKVHGSTVRQILWMLNSSFLRITLVCFIISIPLAYYGVHIWLRSFAYKTPIYVWVFLVALVIIMTLTVSTVTFQSYRAAMANPASKLGH
;
A
#
# COMPACT_ATOMS: atom_id res chain seq x y z
N MET A 1 -25.86 60.40 29.20
CA MET A 1 -25.29 60.46 27.84
C MET A 1 -24.22 59.38 27.75
N ALA A 2 -24.58 58.16 27.43
CA ALA A 2 -23.69 57.04 27.38
C ALA A 2 -23.68 56.53 25.95
N LEU A 3 -22.47 56.52 25.36
CA LEU A 3 -22.19 56.14 23.98
C LEU A 3 -22.65 54.73 23.68
N ASN A 4 -23.68 54.56 22.90
CA ASN A 4 -24.01 53.31 22.21
C ASN A 4 -23.14 53.22 20.98
N LYS A 5 -21.86 52.85 21.16
CA LYS A 5 -21.00 52.46 20.02
C LYS A 5 -21.44 51.08 19.58
N SER A 6 -22.38 51.07 18.65
CA SER A 6 -22.59 49.87 17.82
C SER A 6 -21.24 49.52 17.18
N PHE A 7 -20.66 48.41 17.61
CA PHE A 7 -19.45 47.84 17.02
C PHE A 7 -19.77 47.39 15.56
N THR A 8 -19.89 48.33 14.66
CA THR A 8 -19.85 48.05 13.23
C THR A 8 -18.43 47.71 12.88
N LEU A 9 -18.14 46.41 12.88
CA LEU A 9 -16.87 45.95 12.37
C LEU A 9 -16.67 46.54 10.96
N SER A 10 -15.49 47.20 10.80
CA SER A 10 -15.06 47.69 9.49
C SER A 10 -15.22 46.57 8.44
N ASP A 11 -15.71 46.90 7.23
CA ASP A 11 -15.88 45.93 6.14
C ASP A 11 -14.58 45.17 5.82
N ARG A 12 -13.44 45.77 6.12
CA ARG A 12 -12.13 45.10 6.09
C ARG A 12 -12.08 43.90 7.05
N ALA A 13 -12.56 44.03 8.29
CA ALA A 13 -12.54 42.92 9.25
C ALA A 13 -13.47 41.77 8.84
N LYS A 14 -14.61 42.05 8.23
CA LYS A 14 -15.52 41.03 7.68
C LYS A 14 -14.88 40.27 6.51
N ASN A 15 -14.23 41.01 5.60
CA ASN A 15 -13.56 40.40 4.45
C ASN A 15 -12.36 39.56 4.86
N THR A 16 -11.55 40.02 5.82
CA THR A 16 -10.42 39.25 6.33
C THR A 16 -10.87 37.92 6.94
N ARG A 17 -11.96 37.90 7.68
CA ARG A 17 -12.50 36.66 8.27
C ARG A 17 -13.01 35.69 7.20
N LYS A 18 -13.72 36.18 6.18
CA LYS A 18 -14.18 35.36 5.05
C LYS A 18 -12.99 34.78 4.27
N LEU A 19 -11.92 35.56 4.13
CA LEU A 19 -10.69 35.12 3.47
C LEU A 19 -10.01 34.01 4.26
N LEU A 20 -9.85 34.19 5.58
CA LEU A 20 -9.25 33.16 6.47
C LEU A 20 -10.06 31.87 6.45
N MET A 21 -11.41 31.98 6.53
CA MET A 21 -12.27 30.80 6.41
C MET A 21 -12.14 30.12 5.04
N GLY A 22 -12.12 30.91 3.96
CA GLY A 22 -11.92 30.39 2.62
C GLY A 22 -10.60 29.61 2.50
N PHE A 23 -9.52 30.18 3.00
CA PHE A 23 -8.21 29.49 3.06
C PHE A 23 -8.27 28.19 3.85
N GLN A 24 -8.94 28.20 5.02
CA GLN A 24 -9.14 27.01 5.83
C GLN A 24 -9.96 25.94 5.12
N PHE A 25 -11.03 26.32 4.39
CA PHE A 25 -11.80 25.38 3.57
C PHE A 25 -10.97 24.77 2.45
N VAL A 26 -10.18 25.58 1.74
CA VAL A 26 -9.31 25.08 0.66
C VAL A 26 -8.34 24.03 1.19
N ILE A 27 -7.68 24.31 2.33
CA ILE A 27 -6.78 23.34 2.95
C ILE A 27 -7.53 22.07 3.34
N SER A 28 -8.67 22.20 4.03
CA SER A 28 -9.44 21.03 4.49
C SER A 28 -9.94 20.16 3.34
N ILE A 29 -10.46 20.77 2.27
CA ILE A 29 -10.90 20.03 1.09
C ILE A 29 -9.71 19.32 0.44
N THR A 30 -8.56 19.99 0.30
CA THR A 30 -7.33 19.41 -0.25
C THR A 30 -6.89 18.19 0.56
N LEU A 31 -6.92 18.29 1.89
CA LEU A 31 -6.55 17.18 2.78
C LEU A 31 -7.56 16.03 2.76
N ILE A 32 -8.88 16.32 2.66
CA ILE A 32 -9.93 15.30 2.49
C ILE A 32 -9.67 14.50 1.20
N VAL A 33 -9.42 15.20 0.07
CA VAL A 33 -9.11 14.56 -1.20
C VAL A 33 -7.83 13.71 -1.06
N GLY A 34 -6.78 14.26 -0.44
CA GLY A 34 -5.54 13.54 -0.19
C GLY A 34 -5.76 12.26 0.63
N ALA A 35 -6.50 12.34 1.75
CA ALA A 35 -6.80 11.19 2.58
C ALA A 35 -7.61 10.10 1.85
N LEU A 36 -8.56 10.49 1.01
CA LEU A 36 -9.33 9.57 0.19
C LEU A 36 -8.42 8.85 -0.83
N PHE A 37 -7.51 9.56 -1.49
CA PHE A 37 -6.55 8.95 -2.41
C PHE A 37 -5.54 8.06 -1.69
N VAL A 38 -5.07 8.41 -0.50
CA VAL A 38 -4.21 7.54 0.33
C VAL A 38 -4.95 6.24 0.67
N SER A 39 -6.20 6.32 1.07
CA SER A 39 -7.03 5.14 1.35
C SER A 39 -7.23 4.26 0.11
N LEU A 40 -7.50 4.86 -1.04
CA LEU A 40 -7.64 4.15 -2.31
C LEU A 40 -6.34 3.49 -2.74
N GLN A 41 -5.21 4.18 -2.65
CA GLN A 41 -3.90 3.64 -3.00
C GLN A 41 -3.53 2.46 -2.10
N ASN A 42 -3.75 2.56 -0.78
CA ASN A 42 -3.51 1.46 0.14
C ASN A 42 -4.37 0.24 -0.19
N ARG A 43 -5.64 0.46 -0.52
CA ARG A 43 -6.55 -0.62 -0.96
C ARG A 43 -6.12 -1.21 -2.30
N TYR A 44 -5.65 -0.39 -3.24
CA TYR A 44 -5.13 -0.83 -4.52
C TYR A 44 -3.92 -1.75 -4.33
N ILE A 45 -2.92 -1.32 -3.54
CA ILE A 45 -1.73 -2.10 -3.22
C ILE A 45 -2.08 -3.43 -2.53
N GLY A 46 -3.03 -3.42 -1.60
CA GLY A 46 -3.45 -4.63 -0.88
C GLY A 46 -4.14 -5.68 -1.76
N ASN A 47 -4.66 -5.29 -2.92
CA ASN A 47 -5.38 -6.15 -3.85
C ASN A 47 -4.57 -6.52 -5.11
N VAL A 48 -3.33 -6.08 -5.25
CA VAL A 48 -2.46 -6.45 -6.38
C VAL A 48 -2.15 -7.95 -6.29
N ASP A 49 -2.30 -8.66 -7.41
CA ASP A 49 -1.80 -10.04 -7.53
C ASP A 49 -0.26 -10.00 -7.47
N LEU A 50 0.28 -10.64 -6.47
CA LEU A 50 1.73 -10.67 -6.27
C LEU A 50 2.44 -11.70 -7.18
N GLY A 51 1.68 -12.51 -7.92
CA GLY A 51 2.20 -13.57 -8.79
C GLY A 51 2.58 -14.85 -8.03
N PHE A 52 2.28 -14.95 -6.74
CA PHE A 52 2.50 -16.13 -5.93
C PHE A 52 1.47 -16.28 -4.80
N ASN A 53 1.31 -17.50 -4.30
CA ASN A 53 0.38 -17.80 -3.22
C ASN A 53 1.05 -17.61 -1.85
N LYS A 54 0.55 -16.64 -1.08
CA LYS A 54 1.00 -16.33 0.28
C LYS A 54 0.20 -17.03 1.38
N GLU A 55 -0.96 -17.61 1.03
CA GLU A 55 -1.88 -18.15 2.03
C GLU A 55 -1.36 -19.43 2.66
N ASN A 56 -1.54 -19.54 3.97
CA ASN A 56 -1.15 -20.72 4.75
C ASN A 56 0.34 -21.08 4.62
N VAL A 57 1.22 -20.10 4.52
CA VAL A 57 2.68 -20.25 4.50
C VAL A 57 3.26 -19.62 5.75
N LEU A 58 4.10 -20.35 6.46
CA LEU A 58 4.92 -19.85 7.55
C LEU A 58 6.35 -19.65 7.03
N GLU A 59 6.94 -18.50 7.29
CA GLU A 59 8.35 -18.22 7.07
C GLU A 59 9.11 -18.47 8.36
N VAL A 60 10.14 -19.30 8.30
CA VAL A 60 11.01 -19.64 9.44
C VAL A 60 12.43 -19.25 9.10
N ARG A 61 13.01 -18.34 9.89
CA ARG A 61 14.41 -17.98 9.75
C ARG A 61 15.29 -19.01 10.44
N LEU A 62 16.25 -19.57 9.72
CA LEU A 62 17.19 -20.56 10.23
C LEU A 62 18.54 -19.90 10.54
N SER A 63 19.25 -20.41 11.57
CA SER A 63 20.60 -19.95 11.83
C SER A 63 21.57 -20.43 10.75
N MET A 64 22.53 -19.57 10.39
CA MET A 64 23.50 -19.85 9.32
C MET A 64 24.30 -21.17 9.51
N GLY A 65 24.59 -21.56 10.75
CA GLY A 65 25.35 -22.76 11.05
C GLY A 65 24.55 -24.07 10.97
N ALA A 66 23.25 -23.99 11.23
CA ALA A 66 22.35 -25.16 11.22
C ALA A 66 21.77 -25.40 9.83
N ALA A 67 21.49 -24.33 9.08
CA ALA A 67 20.97 -24.36 7.74
C ALA A 67 21.88 -25.13 6.76
N LEU A 68 23.20 -24.98 6.88
CA LEU A 68 24.18 -25.60 5.99
C LEU A 68 24.33 -27.11 6.16
N LYS A 69 23.96 -27.70 7.30
CA LYS A 69 24.24 -29.10 7.62
C LYS A 69 23.02 -29.97 7.89
N LYS A 70 21.88 -29.39 8.19
CA LYS A 70 20.70 -30.10 8.70
C LYS A 70 19.38 -29.79 7.96
N GLY A 71 19.38 -29.06 6.85
CA GLY A 71 18.16 -28.65 6.16
C GLY A 71 17.29 -29.83 5.74
N GLU A 72 17.86 -30.86 5.13
CA GLU A 72 17.13 -32.07 4.76
C GLU A 72 16.54 -32.80 5.96
N LEU A 73 17.33 -32.92 7.05
CA LEU A 73 16.86 -33.51 8.28
C LEU A 73 15.73 -32.68 8.90
N PHE A 74 15.89 -31.35 8.87
CA PHE A 74 14.86 -30.42 9.35
C PHE A 74 13.57 -30.57 8.55
N LYS A 75 13.65 -30.60 7.21
CA LYS A 75 12.50 -30.86 6.33
C LYS A 75 11.84 -32.20 6.63
N ALA A 76 12.63 -33.28 6.73
CA ALA A 76 12.11 -34.61 7.01
C ALA A 76 11.36 -34.66 8.34
N ARG A 77 11.94 -34.07 9.41
CA ARG A 77 11.30 -34.02 10.74
C ARG A 77 10.06 -33.15 10.75
N LEU A 78 10.01 -32.05 10.01
CA LEU A 78 8.80 -31.22 9.90
C LEU A 78 7.66 -31.98 9.23
N LEU A 79 7.96 -32.72 8.16
CA LEU A 79 6.96 -33.46 7.39
C LEU A 79 6.41 -34.70 8.13
N GLU A 80 6.96 -35.09 9.30
CA GLU A 80 6.37 -36.12 10.17
C GLU A 80 5.02 -35.68 10.75
N SER A 81 4.75 -34.35 10.79
CA SER A 81 3.50 -33.82 11.32
C SER A 81 2.47 -33.62 10.21
N PRO A 82 1.23 -34.14 10.34
CA PRO A 82 0.15 -33.91 9.39
C PRO A 82 -0.30 -32.44 9.36
N ALA A 83 0.12 -31.60 10.32
CA ALA A 83 -0.12 -30.18 10.33
C ALA A 83 0.78 -29.41 9.35
N ILE A 84 1.73 -30.07 8.68
CA ILE A 84 2.62 -29.50 7.70
C ILE A 84 2.45 -30.26 6.39
N ARG A 85 2.16 -29.53 5.31
CA ARG A 85 1.93 -30.09 3.99
C ARG A 85 3.21 -30.21 3.15
N ASP A 86 4.02 -29.16 3.18
CA ASP A 86 5.27 -29.12 2.42
C ASP A 86 6.25 -28.11 3.06
N VAL A 87 7.54 -28.30 2.78
CA VAL A 87 8.62 -27.43 3.25
C VAL A 87 9.59 -27.17 2.10
N SER A 88 9.92 -25.91 1.89
CA SER A 88 10.90 -25.47 0.90
C SER A 88 11.87 -24.46 1.50
N PHE A 89 13.04 -24.32 0.92
CA PHE A 89 14.07 -23.42 1.42
C PHE A 89 14.45 -22.35 0.41
N SER A 90 14.97 -21.24 0.93
CA SER A 90 15.65 -20.23 0.14
C SER A 90 16.90 -19.70 0.82
N GLU A 91 17.80 -19.16 0.00
CA GLU A 91 19.03 -18.52 0.45
C GLU A 91 18.78 -17.20 1.19
N PHE A 92 17.85 -16.41 0.68
CA PHE A 92 17.44 -15.12 1.24
C PHE A 92 15.94 -15.08 1.45
N LYS A 93 15.46 -14.11 2.21
CA LYS A 93 14.04 -13.82 2.35
C LYS A 93 13.43 -13.58 0.96
N PHE A 94 12.34 -14.30 0.62
CA PHE A 94 11.73 -14.25 -0.72
C PHE A 94 11.13 -12.88 -1.02
N VAL A 95 10.48 -12.27 -0.05
CA VAL A 95 9.96 -10.92 -0.19
C VAL A 95 10.70 -9.99 0.76
N SER A 96 11.46 -9.06 0.23
CA SER A 96 12.30 -8.14 1.01
C SER A 96 12.67 -6.90 0.21
N ASP A 97 12.66 -5.74 0.88
CA ASP A 97 13.23 -4.50 0.34
C ASP A 97 14.74 -4.38 0.54
N GLU A 98 15.33 -5.32 1.28
CA GLU A 98 16.77 -5.36 1.45
C GLU A 98 17.44 -5.73 0.12
N SER A 99 18.54 -5.05 -0.17
CA SER A 99 19.28 -5.24 -1.42
C SER A 99 19.72 -6.69 -1.55
N ARG A 100 19.08 -7.44 -2.45
CA ARG A 100 19.59 -8.73 -2.89
C ARG A 100 20.81 -8.50 -3.77
N SER A 101 21.63 -9.52 -3.87
CA SER A 101 22.75 -9.51 -4.80
C SER A 101 22.22 -9.35 -6.22
N PHE A 102 22.45 -8.19 -6.80
CA PHE A 102 22.23 -7.93 -8.22
C PHE A 102 23.47 -8.48 -8.93
N ILE A 103 23.32 -9.63 -9.56
CA ILE A 103 24.45 -10.35 -10.15
C ILE A 103 24.41 -10.16 -11.66
N GLY A 104 25.59 -9.83 -12.22
CA GLY A 104 25.80 -9.80 -13.64
C GLY A 104 25.98 -11.21 -14.20
N TYR A 105 25.37 -11.49 -15.31
CA TYR A 105 25.53 -12.72 -16.08
C TYR A 105 25.70 -12.40 -17.56
N ASN A 106 26.28 -13.32 -18.29
CA ASN A 106 26.53 -13.16 -19.71
C ASN A 106 25.59 -14.11 -20.49
N TYR A 107 24.97 -13.54 -21.52
CA TYR A 107 24.23 -14.33 -22.50
C TYR A 107 24.65 -13.91 -23.90
N LYS A 108 25.22 -14.82 -24.66
CA LYS A 108 25.73 -14.58 -26.04
C LYS A 108 26.61 -13.33 -26.19
N GLY A 109 27.47 -13.07 -25.18
CA GLY A 109 28.41 -11.94 -25.20
C GLY A 109 27.86 -10.61 -24.69
N GLN A 110 26.59 -10.55 -24.28
CA GLN A 110 25.99 -9.37 -23.66
C GLN A 110 25.84 -9.57 -22.15
N HIS A 111 26.07 -8.50 -21.40
CA HIS A 111 25.95 -8.49 -19.93
C HIS A 111 24.60 -8.00 -19.51
N TYR A 112 23.95 -8.76 -18.60
CA TYR A 112 22.67 -8.46 -18.02
C TYR A 112 22.78 -8.50 -16.49
N TYR A 113 21.87 -7.85 -15.81
CA TYR A 113 21.83 -7.84 -14.35
C TYR A 113 20.46 -8.25 -13.86
N MET A 114 20.41 -9.19 -12.92
CA MET A 114 19.15 -9.60 -12.30
C MET A 114 19.32 -9.92 -10.83
N SER A 115 18.23 -9.91 -10.10
CA SER A 115 18.18 -10.39 -8.73
C SER A 115 18.12 -11.91 -8.76
N TRP A 116 19.05 -12.57 -8.08
CA TRP A 116 19.10 -14.03 -7.97
C TRP A 116 18.65 -14.52 -6.61
N LEU A 117 17.86 -15.58 -6.61
CA LEU A 117 17.44 -16.28 -5.42
C LEU A 117 17.69 -17.78 -5.58
N GLY A 118 18.58 -18.33 -4.76
CA GLY A 118 18.73 -19.77 -4.61
C GLY A 118 17.57 -20.36 -3.83
N VAL A 119 16.93 -21.39 -4.39
CA VAL A 119 15.75 -22.03 -3.80
C VAL A 119 15.79 -23.54 -3.96
N SER A 120 15.07 -24.27 -3.11
CA SER A 120 14.83 -25.71 -3.30
C SER A 120 13.95 -25.96 -4.53
N ALA A 121 14.11 -27.11 -5.15
CA ALA A 121 13.39 -27.47 -6.38
C ALA A 121 11.87 -27.41 -6.26
N ASN A 122 11.32 -27.68 -5.08
CA ASN A 122 9.86 -27.59 -4.84
C ASN A 122 9.36 -26.16 -4.53
N PHE A 123 10.25 -25.15 -4.45
CA PHE A 123 9.88 -23.77 -4.10
C PHE A 123 8.85 -23.16 -5.07
N PRO A 124 9.04 -23.24 -6.41
CA PRO A 124 8.07 -22.69 -7.36
C PRO A 124 6.69 -23.38 -7.30
N GLU A 125 6.65 -24.64 -6.84
CA GLU A 125 5.40 -25.37 -6.63
C GLU A 125 4.73 -24.95 -5.34
N LEU A 126 5.49 -24.86 -4.23
CA LEU A 126 4.98 -24.45 -2.92
C LEU A 126 4.39 -23.04 -2.96
N MET A 127 5.04 -22.12 -3.69
CA MET A 127 4.59 -20.72 -3.87
C MET A 127 3.56 -20.55 -4.99
N ASP A 128 3.18 -21.62 -5.67
CA ASP A 128 2.22 -21.60 -6.80
C ASP A 128 2.62 -20.62 -7.91
N VAL A 129 3.93 -20.55 -8.21
CA VAL A 129 4.45 -19.68 -9.27
C VAL A 129 3.95 -20.19 -10.61
N LYS A 130 3.37 -19.30 -11.41
CA LYS A 130 2.81 -19.62 -12.73
C LYS A 130 3.88 -19.58 -13.80
N MET A 131 3.87 -20.57 -14.70
CA MET A 131 4.83 -20.68 -15.80
C MET A 131 4.26 -20.11 -17.10
N ILE A 132 5.09 -19.38 -17.84
CA ILE A 132 4.82 -18.88 -19.19
C ILE A 132 5.34 -19.86 -20.24
N ALA A 133 6.58 -20.35 -20.02
CA ALA A 133 7.22 -21.29 -20.93
C ALA A 133 8.11 -22.28 -20.18
N GLY A 134 8.37 -23.43 -20.76
CA GLY A 134 9.23 -24.45 -20.18
C GLY A 134 8.58 -25.20 -19.01
N ARG A 135 9.35 -25.47 -17.96
CA ARG A 135 8.92 -26.27 -16.81
C ARG A 135 9.42 -25.70 -15.49
N LYS A 136 8.75 -26.02 -14.40
CA LYS A 136 9.27 -25.83 -13.03
C LYS A 136 10.48 -26.72 -12.77
N PHE A 137 11.18 -26.49 -11.67
CA PHE A 137 12.25 -27.37 -11.22
C PHE A 137 11.71 -28.79 -10.93
N ARG A 138 12.60 -29.79 -11.03
CA ARG A 138 12.35 -31.18 -10.69
C ARG A 138 13.27 -31.56 -9.53
N PRO A 139 12.91 -32.56 -8.73
CA PRO A 139 13.82 -33.10 -7.68
C PRO A 139 15.17 -33.55 -8.23
N THR A 140 15.19 -34.04 -9.50
CA THR A 140 16.41 -34.41 -10.20
C THR A 140 17.35 -33.25 -10.49
N ASP A 141 16.87 -32.01 -10.49
CA ASP A 141 17.70 -30.83 -10.72
C ASP A 141 18.60 -30.54 -9.48
N GLU A 142 18.21 -31.03 -8.30
CA GLU A 142 19.00 -30.98 -7.04
C GLU A 142 19.73 -32.30 -6.72
N ALA A 143 19.58 -33.33 -7.54
CA ALA A 143 20.20 -34.61 -7.26
C ALA A 143 21.73 -34.50 -7.23
N ALA A 144 22.37 -35.25 -6.32
CA ALA A 144 23.81 -35.17 -6.08
C ALA A 144 24.69 -35.53 -7.29
N ASP A 145 24.14 -36.27 -8.23
CA ASP A 145 24.76 -36.65 -9.49
C ASP A 145 24.58 -35.61 -10.61
N ASN A 146 23.67 -34.62 -10.41
CA ASN A 146 23.47 -33.52 -11.36
C ASN A 146 24.57 -32.46 -11.19
N THR A 147 25.38 -32.30 -12.22
CA THR A 147 26.50 -31.34 -12.23
C THR A 147 26.09 -29.98 -12.83
N GLN A 148 24.86 -29.85 -13.36
CA GLN A 148 24.41 -28.66 -14.06
C GLN A 148 23.44 -27.85 -13.20
N ALA A 149 23.81 -26.59 -12.93
CA ALA A 149 22.88 -25.62 -12.34
C ALA A 149 21.77 -25.27 -13.34
N VAL A 150 20.55 -25.12 -12.85
CA VAL A 150 19.39 -24.74 -13.64
C VAL A 150 18.73 -23.50 -13.06
N CYS A 151 18.08 -22.70 -13.93
CA CYS A 151 17.35 -21.52 -13.49
C CYS A 151 15.98 -21.37 -14.16
N LEU A 152 15.14 -20.63 -13.49
CA LEU A 152 13.91 -20.05 -14.02
C LEU A 152 14.11 -18.53 -14.09
N LEU A 153 13.68 -17.94 -15.20
CA LEU A 153 13.71 -16.48 -15.37
C LEU A 153 12.32 -15.90 -15.20
N SER A 154 12.21 -14.75 -14.57
CA SER A 154 10.97 -13.98 -14.59
C SER A 154 10.69 -13.47 -16.01
N GLU A 155 9.43 -13.16 -16.30
CA GLU A 155 9.04 -12.60 -17.60
C GLU A 155 9.86 -11.35 -17.95
N THR A 156 10.01 -10.42 -17.01
CA THR A 156 10.83 -9.21 -17.20
C THR A 156 12.28 -9.55 -17.53
N ALA A 157 12.90 -10.52 -16.86
CA ALA A 157 14.26 -10.96 -17.15
C ALA A 157 14.38 -11.58 -18.55
N ALA A 158 13.42 -12.43 -18.90
CA ALA A 158 13.40 -13.08 -20.21
C ALA A 158 13.18 -12.06 -21.35
N ARG A 159 12.31 -11.09 -21.18
CA ARG A 159 12.07 -10.01 -22.17
C ARG A 159 13.29 -9.12 -22.34
N GLU A 160 14.01 -8.79 -21.27
CA GLU A 160 15.23 -8.01 -21.35
C GLU A 160 16.30 -8.73 -22.17
N ILE A 161 16.48 -10.04 -21.98
CA ILE A 161 17.39 -10.85 -22.78
C ILE A 161 16.91 -10.95 -24.24
N ALA A 162 15.63 -11.23 -24.47
CA ALA A 162 15.06 -11.37 -25.81
C ALA A 162 15.14 -10.08 -26.61
N SER A 163 14.90 -8.92 -26.01
CA SER A 163 14.99 -7.61 -26.66
C SER A 163 16.42 -7.27 -27.08
N GLY A 164 17.42 -7.71 -26.33
CA GLY A 164 18.83 -7.59 -26.70
C GLY A 164 19.25 -8.46 -27.89
N LEU A 165 18.51 -9.56 -28.15
CA LEU A 165 18.83 -10.51 -29.21
C LEU A 165 18.09 -10.24 -30.53
N SER A 166 16.83 -9.88 -30.44
CA SER A 166 15.94 -9.72 -31.61
C SER A 166 14.92 -8.62 -31.32
N PRO A 167 15.27 -7.35 -31.59
CA PRO A 167 14.33 -6.24 -31.38
C PRO A 167 13.01 -6.37 -32.16
N GLU A 168 13.01 -7.17 -33.23
CA GLU A 168 11.84 -7.36 -34.11
C GLU A 168 10.83 -8.40 -33.61
N LYS A 169 11.21 -9.29 -32.67
CA LYS A 169 10.33 -10.33 -32.11
C LYS A 169 10.60 -10.56 -30.62
N PRO A 170 10.31 -9.60 -29.75
CA PRO A 170 10.54 -9.77 -28.31
C PRO A 170 9.49 -10.66 -27.63
N ASP A 171 8.47 -11.15 -28.35
CA ASP A 171 7.30 -11.81 -27.74
C ASP A 171 7.43 -13.34 -27.64
N ASP A 172 8.32 -13.98 -28.37
CA ASP A 172 8.52 -15.44 -28.26
C ASP A 172 9.66 -15.75 -27.26
N LEU A 173 9.27 -15.91 -26.00
CA LEU A 173 10.20 -16.19 -24.91
C LEU A 173 10.60 -17.69 -24.87
N SER A 174 9.91 -18.56 -25.60
CA SER A 174 10.15 -20.01 -25.59
C SER A 174 11.54 -20.40 -26.12
N ASP A 175 12.10 -19.61 -27.03
CA ASP A 175 13.44 -19.80 -27.58
C ASP A 175 14.58 -19.72 -26.55
N LEU A 176 14.33 -19.08 -25.42
CA LEU A 176 15.30 -19.00 -24.32
C LEU A 176 15.35 -20.31 -23.51
N VAL A 177 14.27 -21.10 -23.52
CA VAL A 177 14.20 -22.35 -22.76
C VAL A 177 15.14 -23.39 -23.35
N GLY A 178 15.98 -23.98 -22.50
CA GLY A 178 17.01 -24.94 -22.92
C GLY A 178 18.36 -24.31 -23.25
N THR A 179 18.45 -22.99 -23.40
CA THR A 179 19.74 -22.29 -23.53
C THR A 179 20.39 -22.07 -22.15
N SER A 180 21.63 -21.56 -22.13
CA SER A 180 22.35 -21.30 -20.89
C SER A 180 22.81 -19.84 -20.82
N ILE A 181 22.68 -19.26 -19.65
CA ILE A 181 23.37 -18.05 -19.24
C ILE A 181 24.66 -18.42 -18.53
N THR A 182 25.62 -17.51 -18.49
CA THR A 182 26.91 -17.76 -17.84
C THR A 182 27.11 -16.81 -16.67
N ASP A 183 27.32 -17.36 -15.47
CA ASP A 183 27.69 -16.62 -14.25
C ASP A 183 29.14 -16.99 -13.88
N ASN A 184 30.06 -16.04 -13.95
CA ASN A 184 31.49 -16.28 -13.68
C ASN A 184 32.03 -17.54 -14.40
N ASP A 185 31.80 -17.65 -15.68
CA ASP A 185 32.17 -18.78 -16.54
C ASP A 185 31.47 -20.11 -16.25
N ILE A 186 30.52 -20.14 -15.32
CA ILE A 186 29.71 -21.33 -15.02
C ILE A 186 28.39 -21.26 -15.80
N PRO A 187 28.10 -22.25 -16.66
CA PRO A 187 26.85 -22.27 -17.41
C PRO A 187 25.68 -22.65 -16.49
N VAL A 188 24.62 -21.87 -16.51
CA VAL A 188 23.35 -22.11 -15.82
C VAL A 188 22.26 -22.27 -16.88
N ARG A 189 21.64 -23.44 -16.96
CA ARG A 189 20.63 -23.74 -17.98
C ARG A 189 19.26 -23.15 -17.63
N ILE A 190 18.67 -22.41 -18.54
CA ILE A 190 17.30 -21.92 -18.43
C ILE A 190 16.33 -23.07 -18.69
N VAL A 191 15.54 -23.48 -17.70
CA VAL A 191 14.58 -24.59 -17.82
C VAL A 191 13.13 -24.12 -17.93
N GLY A 192 12.88 -22.85 -17.64
CA GLY A 192 11.55 -22.25 -17.77
C GLY A 192 11.52 -20.77 -17.52
N ILE A 193 10.39 -20.16 -17.84
CA ILE A 193 10.09 -18.74 -17.65
C ILE A 193 8.78 -18.67 -16.89
N PHE A 194 8.74 -17.86 -15.83
CA PHE A 194 7.58 -17.69 -14.97
C PHE A 194 7.03 -16.27 -15.05
N GLU A 195 5.72 -16.12 -14.77
CA GLU A 195 5.07 -14.81 -14.65
C GLU A 195 5.79 -13.97 -13.60
N ASP A 196 5.89 -12.67 -13.83
CA ASP A 196 6.53 -11.77 -12.89
C ASP A 196 5.93 -11.85 -11.49
N VAL A 197 6.80 -11.87 -10.48
CA VAL A 197 6.42 -11.91 -9.06
C VAL A 197 6.89 -10.65 -8.35
N HIS A 198 6.03 -10.09 -7.53
CA HIS A 198 6.33 -8.90 -6.73
C HIS A 198 7.08 -9.27 -5.45
N TYR A 199 8.38 -9.46 -5.55
CA TYR A 199 9.25 -9.85 -4.43
C TYR A 199 9.84 -8.65 -3.66
N GLU A 200 9.64 -7.43 -4.16
CA GLU A 200 9.95 -6.17 -3.50
C GLU A 200 8.67 -5.36 -3.27
N SER A 201 8.79 -4.26 -2.54
CA SER A 201 7.67 -3.34 -2.33
C SER A 201 7.13 -2.79 -3.66
N LEU A 202 5.81 -2.73 -3.81
CA LEU A 202 5.10 -2.17 -4.96
C LEU A 202 5.35 -0.65 -5.17
N TYR A 203 6.20 -0.04 -4.33
CA TYR A 203 6.75 1.29 -4.57
C TYR A 203 7.82 1.28 -5.66
N LYS A 204 8.50 0.14 -5.85
CA LYS A 204 9.57 -0.04 -6.82
C LYS A 204 9.04 -0.68 -8.09
N GLU A 205 9.66 -0.34 -9.20
CA GLU A 205 9.44 -1.05 -10.46
C GLU A 205 9.93 -2.49 -10.34
N LEU A 206 9.24 -3.38 -11.03
CA LEU A 206 9.62 -4.78 -11.12
C LEU A 206 11.02 -4.88 -11.73
N ARG A 207 11.89 -5.60 -11.03
CA ARG A 207 13.24 -5.87 -11.51
C ARG A 207 13.36 -7.29 -12.03
N PRO A 208 14.24 -7.50 -13.02
CA PRO A 208 14.55 -8.83 -13.51
C PRO A 208 14.95 -9.76 -12.36
N MET A 209 14.37 -10.97 -12.32
CA MET A 209 14.62 -11.98 -11.30
C MET A 209 14.90 -13.34 -11.90
N GLY A 210 15.86 -14.04 -11.31
CA GLY A 210 16.12 -15.46 -11.55
C GLY A 210 15.99 -16.28 -10.27
N LEU A 211 15.27 -17.39 -10.36
CA LEU A 211 15.31 -18.45 -9.36
C LEU A 211 16.30 -19.50 -9.86
N TRP A 212 17.16 -20.00 -8.97
CA TRP A 212 18.11 -21.06 -9.35
C TRP A 212 18.13 -22.18 -8.34
N THR A 213 18.45 -23.36 -8.81
CA THR A 213 18.70 -24.53 -8.00
C THR A 213 19.84 -25.37 -8.57
N SER A 214 20.53 -26.11 -7.73
CA SER A 214 21.60 -27.02 -8.14
C SER A 214 21.84 -28.09 -7.09
N ALA A 215 22.51 -29.19 -7.50
CA ALA A 215 23.06 -30.14 -6.55
C ALA A 215 23.98 -29.47 -5.54
N LYS A 216 23.93 -29.91 -4.28
CA LYS A 216 24.56 -29.29 -3.09
C LYS A 216 26.07 -29.02 -3.20
N ASN A 217 26.76 -29.57 -4.19
CA ASN A 217 28.22 -29.49 -4.29
C ASN A 217 28.75 -28.74 -5.51
N HIS A 218 27.91 -28.18 -6.38
CA HIS A 218 28.39 -27.81 -7.72
C HIS A 218 28.37 -26.31 -8.02
N TYR A 219 27.36 -25.59 -7.60
CA TYR A 219 27.26 -24.17 -7.92
C TYR A 219 27.32 -23.33 -6.62
N ARG A 220 28.34 -22.46 -6.49
CA ARG A 220 28.53 -21.55 -5.34
C ARG A 220 28.34 -22.19 -3.95
N ARG A 221 28.65 -23.49 -3.77
CA ARG A 221 28.56 -24.19 -2.48
C ARG A 221 27.13 -24.18 -1.91
N SER A 222 26.26 -25.05 -2.38
CA SER A 222 24.92 -25.29 -1.85
C SER A 222 24.12 -24.00 -1.53
N VAL A 223 22.88 -23.97 -1.94
CA VAL A 223 21.94 -22.89 -1.50
C VAL A 223 21.99 -22.86 0.03
N PRO A 224 22.50 -21.80 0.68
CA PRO A 224 22.44 -21.74 2.13
C PRO A 224 20.96 -21.60 2.52
N GLU A 225 20.41 -22.66 3.10
CA GLU A 225 19.00 -22.76 3.53
C GLU A 225 18.77 -21.83 4.73
N ARG A 226 18.71 -20.51 4.49
CA ARG A 226 18.54 -19.51 5.56
C ARG A 226 17.11 -19.29 5.97
N TYR A 227 16.18 -19.54 5.04
CA TYR A 227 14.75 -19.40 5.27
C TYR A 227 14.05 -20.69 4.84
N ALA A 228 13.16 -21.19 5.70
CA ALA A 228 12.26 -22.26 5.37
C ALA A 228 10.85 -21.70 5.20
N TYR A 229 10.20 -22.07 4.11
CA TYR A 229 8.78 -21.77 3.84
C TYR A 229 8.00 -23.04 4.08
N VAL A 230 7.13 -23.00 5.08
CA VAL A 230 6.38 -24.15 5.54
C VAL A 230 4.92 -23.98 5.15
N LYS A 231 4.42 -24.78 4.20
CA LYS A 231 3.03 -24.80 3.79
C LYS A 231 2.23 -25.62 4.80
N ILE A 232 1.18 -25.01 5.35
CA ILE A 232 0.28 -25.68 6.28
C ILE A 232 -1.07 -25.93 5.62
N PRO A 233 -1.80 -27.02 5.94
CA PRO A 233 -3.19 -27.14 5.56
C PRO A 233 -3.99 -26.03 6.25
N GLY A 234 -5.04 -25.52 5.60
CA GLY A 234 -5.90 -24.51 6.22
C GLY A 234 -6.44 -24.98 7.58
N GLY A 235 -6.63 -24.06 8.50
CA GLY A 235 -7.16 -24.37 9.84
C GLY A 235 -6.31 -23.75 10.97
N ASN A 236 -6.14 -24.46 12.07
CA ASN A 236 -5.40 -23.95 13.23
C ASN A 236 -3.87 -24.08 13.04
N PRO A 237 -3.14 -22.98 12.89
CA PRO A 237 -1.71 -23.00 12.67
C PRO A 237 -0.91 -23.35 13.92
N ARG A 238 -1.54 -23.34 15.10
CA ARG A 238 -0.86 -23.51 16.39
C ARG A 238 -0.08 -24.81 16.47
N THR A 239 -0.68 -25.92 16.02
CA THR A 239 -0.04 -27.25 16.03
C THR A 239 1.20 -27.28 15.14
N ALA A 240 1.13 -26.64 13.97
CA ALA A 240 2.28 -26.52 13.08
C ALA A 240 3.41 -25.70 13.72
N ILE A 241 3.07 -24.56 14.32
CA ILE A 241 4.05 -23.68 15.00
C ILE A 241 4.72 -24.39 16.19
N GLU A 242 3.93 -25.10 17.01
CA GLU A 242 4.46 -25.88 18.15
C GLU A 242 5.40 -26.98 17.66
N HIS A 243 5.05 -27.68 16.57
CA HIS A 243 5.90 -28.70 15.97
C HIS A 243 7.20 -28.11 15.40
N ILE A 244 7.12 -26.99 14.66
CA ILE A 244 8.30 -26.29 14.13
C ILE A 244 9.25 -25.90 15.28
N ARG A 245 8.73 -25.33 16.36
CA ARG A 245 9.53 -24.96 17.55
C ARG A 245 10.23 -26.17 18.14
N LYS A 246 9.50 -27.25 18.36
CA LYS A 246 10.05 -28.51 18.92
C LYS A 246 11.19 -29.04 18.05
N VAL A 247 10.97 -29.14 16.73
CA VAL A 247 12.00 -29.63 15.79
C VAL A 247 13.20 -28.67 15.75
N THR A 248 12.96 -27.36 15.83
CA THR A 248 14.06 -26.39 15.88
C THR A 248 14.88 -26.54 17.15
N ASP A 249 14.26 -26.67 18.32
CA ASP A 249 14.94 -26.83 19.60
C ASP A 249 15.75 -28.14 19.65
N GLU A 250 15.22 -29.24 19.07
CA GLU A 250 15.90 -30.51 18.98
C GLU A 250 17.16 -30.47 18.06
N LEU A 251 17.04 -29.83 16.90
CA LEU A 251 18.10 -29.83 15.90
C LEU A 251 19.08 -28.67 16.06
N ILE A 252 18.65 -27.55 16.63
CA ILE A 252 19.40 -26.31 16.75
C ILE A 252 19.25 -25.75 18.17
N PRO A 253 19.76 -26.45 19.18
CA PRO A 253 19.59 -26.01 20.56
C PRO A 253 20.22 -24.64 20.78
N GLY A 254 19.52 -23.78 21.54
CA GLY A 254 19.95 -22.42 21.83
C GLY A 254 19.65 -21.39 20.76
N TYR A 255 18.95 -21.76 19.69
CA TYR A 255 18.46 -20.82 18.67
C TYR A 255 16.93 -20.86 18.61
N PRO A 256 16.25 -19.82 19.13
CA PRO A 256 14.79 -19.79 19.11
C PRO A 256 14.28 -19.75 17.67
N ALA A 257 13.23 -20.52 17.39
CA ALA A 257 12.57 -20.48 16.10
C ALA A 257 11.91 -19.12 15.87
N ASP A 258 12.39 -18.40 14.89
CA ASP A 258 11.83 -17.12 14.43
C ASP A 258 10.83 -17.42 13.32
N ILE A 259 9.53 -17.47 13.70
CA ILE A 259 8.42 -17.93 12.86
C ILE A 259 7.46 -16.79 12.64
N HIS A 260 7.24 -16.44 11.38
CA HIS A 260 6.28 -15.44 10.97
C HIS A 260 5.27 -16.02 9.97
N PHE A 261 4.04 -15.53 9.97
CA PHE A 261 3.18 -15.76 8.82
C PHE A 261 3.73 -14.97 7.63
N PHE A 262 3.72 -15.60 6.48
CA PHE A 262 4.29 -14.98 5.29
C PHE A 262 3.50 -13.74 4.82
N ASP A 263 2.18 -13.73 5.03
CA ASP A 263 1.33 -12.55 4.81
C ASP A 263 1.68 -11.39 5.76
N THR A 264 1.96 -11.68 7.04
CA THR A 264 2.42 -10.67 8.01
C THR A 264 3.79 -10.09 7.61
N ALA A 265 4.70 -10.93 7.10
CA ALA A 265 5.99 -10.47 6.59
C ALA A 265 5.83 -9.51 5.39
N LEU A 266 4.82 -9.74 4.57
CA LEU A 266 4.41 -8.82 3.50
C LEU A 266 3.83 -7.52 4.05
N GLU A 267 2.96 -7.60 5.06
CA GLU A 267 2.39 -6.41 5.70
C GLU A 267 3.48 -5.52 6.33
N GLU A 268 4.53 -6.09 6.88
CA GLU A 268 5.68 -5.35 7.42
C GLU A 268 6.38 -4.50 6.35
N LEU A 269 6.51 -5.02 5.12
CA LEU A 269 7.06 -4.29 3.97
C LEU A 269 6.25 -3.01 3.68
N TYR A 270 4.93 -3.09 3.86
CA TYR A 270 4.01 -1.97 3.65
C TYR A 270 3.73 -1.15 4.91
N SER A 271 4.19 -1.57 6.08
CA SER A 271 3.90 -0.93 7.37
C SER A 271 4.39 0.52 7.47
N LYS A 272 5.50 0.85 6.80
CA LYS A 272 5.99 2.24 6.72
C LYS A 272 4.98 3.15 6.04
N SER A 273 4.34 2.67 4.99
CA SER A 273 3.31 3.38 4.22
C SER A 273 2.00 3.44 4.97
N GLY A 274 1.64 2.39 5.69
CA GLY A 274 0.48 2.39 6.58
C GLY A 274 0.59 3.46 7.66
N ARG A 275 1.76 3.65 8.27
CA ARG A 275 2.01 4.72 9.24
C ARG A 275 1.91 6.11 8.62
N GLN A 276 2.44 6.33 7.42
CA GLN A 276 2.27 7.60 6.69
C GLN A 276 0.81 7.86 6.37
N GLY A 277 0.06 6.86 5.92
CA GLY A 277 -1.38 6.94 5.69
C GLY A 277 -2.17 7.31 6.95
N ALA A 278 -1.85 6.72 8.11
CA ALA A 278 -2.46 7.04 9.38
C ALA A 278 -2.17 8.49 9.81
N LEU A 279 -0.94 8.99 9.62
CA LEU A 279 -0.57 10.38 9.89
C LEU A 279 -1.35 11.36 9.00
N ILE A 280 -1.44 11.09 7.69
CA ILE A 280 -2.22 11.91 6.75
C ILE A 280 -3.69 11.93 7.15
N THR A 281 -4.25 10.78 7.53
CA THR A 281 -5.64 10.69 8.00
C THR A 281 -5.86 11.49 9.28
N ALA A 282 -4.94 11.41 10.25
CA ALA A 282 -5.02 12.18 11.50
C ALA A 282 -4.94 13.69 11.23
N LEU A 283 -4.04 14.13 10.35
CA LEU A 283 -3.94 15.54 9.93
C LEU A 283 -5.21 16.01 9.22
N CYS A 284 -5.80 15.15 8.36
CA CYS A 284 -7.08 15.43 7.70
C CYS A 284 -8.20 15.64 8.72
N LEU A 285 -8.36 14.73 9.68
CA LEU A 285 -9.38 14.85 10.74
C LEU A 285 -9.20 16.12 11.57
N MET A 286 -7.96 16.46 11.91
CA MET A 286 -7.65 17.70 12.63
C MET A 286 -8.00 18.95 11.81
N ALA A 287 -7.67 18.96 10.51
CA ALA A 287 -8.00 20.07 9.61
C ALA A 287 -9.51 20.23 9.44
N VAL A 288 -10.25 19.12 9.30
CA VAL A 288 -11.72 19.13 9.25
C VAL A 288 -12.30 19.68 10.55
N PHE A 289 -11.80 19.22 11.70
CA PHE A 289 -12.24 19.72 13.00
C PHE A 289 -12.01 21.23 13.13
N LEU A 290 -10.82 21.72 12.79
CA LEU A 290 -10.49 23.15 12.80
C LEU A 290 -11.41 23.95 11.86
N SER A 291 -11.74 23.39 10.66
CA SER A 291 -12.69 24.01 9.75
C SER A 291 -14.08 24.11 10.35
N LEU A 292 -14.55 23.08 11.03
CA LEU A 292 -15.86 23.12 11.71
C LEU A 292 -15.90 24.19 12.80
N VAL A 293 -14.84 24.32 13.60
CA VAL A 293 -14.70 25.37 14.62
C VAL A 293 -14.70 26.76 13.98
N GLY A 294 -13.98 26.92 12.84
CA GLY A 294 -13.97 28.18 12.08
C GLY A 294 -15.35 28.56 11.52
N VAL A 295 -16.05 27.60 10.91
CA VAL A 295 -17.44 27.79 10.46
C VAL A 295 -18.36 28.14 11.62
N PHE A 296 -18.22 27.40 12.74
CA PHE A 296 -19.01 27.62 13.96
C PHE A 296 -18.88 29.06 14.45
N GLY A 297 -17.66 29.58 14.59
CA GLY A 297 -17.41 30.95 15.01
C GLY A 297 -17.97 31.98 14.04
N LEU A 298 -17.82 31.74 12.72
CA LEU A 298 -18.32 32.68 11.72
C LEU A 298 -19.85 32.71 11.65
N VAL A 299 -20.51 31.56 11.79
CA VAL A 299 -21.98 31.48 11.80
C VAL A 299 -22.56 32.28 12.97
N ILE A 300 -21.99 32.17 14.18
CA ILE A 300 -22.40 32.96 15.32
C ILE A 300 -22.32 34.46 14.99
N PHE A 301 -21.22 34.85 14.37
CA PHE A 301 -20.98 36.25 14.04
C PHE A 301 -21.94 36.77 12.94
N GLU A 302 -22.18 35.98 11.91
CA GLU A 302 -23.12 36.30 10.84
C GLU A 302 -24.55 36.40 11.40
N LEU A 303 -24.93 35.52 12.32
CA LEU A 303 -26.22 35.54 12.98
C LEU A 303 -26.42 36.83 13.80
N GLN A 304 -25.40 37.22 14.61
CA GLN A 304 -25.44 38.47 15.39
C GLN A 304 -25.60 39.70 14.49
N GLY A 305 -24.88 39.71 13.34
CA GLY A 305 -24.99 40.83 12.37
C GLY A 305 -26.33 40.90 11.64
N ARG A 306 -27.09 39.80 11.59
CA ARG A 306 -28.39 39.71 10.91
C ARG A 306 -29.57 39.55 11.83
N GLU A 307 -29.41 39.72 13.15
CA GLU A 307 -30.48 39.53 14.12
C GLU A 307 -31.71 40.38 13.81
N LYS A 308 -31.51 41.66 13.46
CA LYS A 308 -32.61 42.59 13.09
C LYS A 308 -33.30 42.14 11.80
N GLU A 309 -32.55 41.73 10.76
CA GLU A 309 -33.09 41.22 9.52
C GLU A 309 -33.95 39.97 9.72
N ILE A 310 -33.47 39.03 10.53
CA ILE A 310 -34.15 37.77 10.88
C ILE A 310 -35.45 38.09 11.64
N ALA A 311 -35.38 38.99 12.64
CA ALA A 311 -36.53 39.40 13.43
C ALA A 311 -37.64 40.06 12.55
N VAL A 312 -37.27 40.99 11.67
CA VAL A 312 -38.21 41.65 10.73
C VAL A 312 -38.84 40.62 9.82
N ARG A 313 -38.09 39.72 9.21
CA ARG A 313 -38.61 38.66 8.35
C ARG A 313 -39.57 37.72 9.09
N LYS A 314 -39.28 37.40 10.34
CA LYS A 314 -40.13 36.55 11.18
C LYS A 314 -41.47 37.23 11.50
N VAL A 315 -41.45 38.53 11.76
CA VAL A 315 -42.69 39.33 11.95
C VAL A 315 -43.50 39.40 10.67
N HIS A 316 -42.88 39.42 9.48
CA HIS A 316 -43.54 39.36 8.18
C HIS A 316 -43.93 37.93 7.73
N GLY A 317 -43.90 36.93 8.62
CA GLY A 317 -44.41 35.60 8.37
C GLY A 317 -43.40 34.60 7.74
N SER A 318 -42.12 34.95 7.67
CA SER A 318 -41.13 34.00 7.14
C SER A 318 -41.01 32.76 8.02
N THR A 319 -41.04 31.57 7.38
CA THR A 319 -40.87 30.29 8.06
C THR A 319 -39.41 30.06 8.47
N VAL A 320 -39.21 29.25 9.52
CA VAL A 320 -37.84 28.82 9.98
C VAL A 320 -37.05 28.23 8.81
N ARG A 321 -37.71 27.44 7.96
CA ARG A 321 -37.07 26.81 6.76
C ARG A 321 -36.52 27.85 5.78
N GLN A 322 -37.22 28.95 5.55
CA GLN A 322 -36.75 30.01 4.67
C GLN A 322 -35.54 30.75 5.23
N ILE A 323 -35.51 30.98 6.55
CA ILE A 323 -34.36 31.59 7.25
C ILE A 323 -33.15 30.67 7.17
N LEU A 324 -33.32 29.39 7.47
CA LEU A 324 -32.27 28.38 7.37
C LEU A 324 -31.70 28.25 5.95
N TRP A 325 -32.57 28.27 4.94
CA TRP A 325 -32.13 28.22 3.54
C TRP A 325 -31.30 29.46 3.15
N MET A 326 -31.73 30.63 3.57
CA MET A 326 -31.00 31.89 3.32
C MET A 326 -29.57 31.84 3.91
N LEU A 327 -29.44 31.37 5.13
CA LEU A 327 -28.14 31.26 5.81
C LEU A 327 -27.27 30.17 5.16
N ASN A 328 -27.81 28.98 4.99
CA ASN A 328 -27.08 27.87 4.38
C ASN A 328 -26.59 28.20 2.96
N SER A 329 -27.42 28.84 2.13
CA SER A 329 -27.07 29.20 0.76
C SER A 329 -25.85 30.11 0.65
N SER A 330 -25.63 30.96 1.64
CA SER A 330 -24.44 31.84 1.71
C SER A 330 -23.16 31.04 1.95
N PHE A 331 -23.20 30.11 2.91
CA PHE A 331 -22.05 29.25 3.21
C PHE A 331 -21.79 28.21 2.11
N LEU A 332 -22.83 27.64 1.52
CA LEU A 332 -22.73 26.71 0.40
C LEU A 332 -22.01 27.33 -0.80
N ARG A 333 -22.34 28.60 -1.15
CA ARG A 333 -21.65 29.30 -2.23
C ARG A 333 -20.16 29.49 -1.94
N ILE A 334 -19.81 29.88 -0.71
CA ILE A 334 -18.38 30.01 -0.31
C ILE A 334 -17.68 28.66 -0.40
N THR A 335 -18.28 27.60 0.15
CA THR A 335 -17.73 26.24 0.10
C THR A 335 -17.52 25.77 -1.34
N LEU A 336 -18.47 26.05 -2.24
CA LEU A 336 -18.35 25.69 -3.66
C LEU A 336 -17.19 26.42 -4.35
N VAL A 337 -17.03 27.71 -4.10
CA VAL A 337 -15.90 28.49 -4.62
C VAL A 337 -14.57 27.92 -4.10
N CYS A 338 -14.50 27.67 -2.79
CA CYS A 338 -13.31 27.07 -2.17
C CYS A 338 -13.01 25.67 -2.74
N PHE A 339 -14.04 24.88 -3.03
CA PHE A 339 -13.88 23.58 -3.66
C PHE A 339 -13.27 23.71 -5.06
N ILE A 340 -13.77 24.62 -5.91
CA ILE A 340 -13.20 24.85 -7.24
C ILE A 340 -11.72 25.25 -7.15
N ILE A 341 -11.35 26.10 -6.18
CA ILE A 341 -9.96 26.52 -5.96
C ILE A 341 -9.11 25.34 -5.46
N SER A 342 -9.69 24.44 -4.65
CA SER A 342 -8.96 23.30 -4.08
C SER A 342 -8.69 22.19 -5.10
N ILE A 343 -9.46 22.07 -6.19
CA ILE A 343 -9.30 21.03 -7.21
C ILE A 343 -7.86 21.00 -7.78
N PRO A 344 -7.32 22.11 -8.36
CA PRO A 344 -5.99 22.09 -8.94
C PRO A 344 -4.91 21.83 -7.88
N LEU A 345 -5.07 22.34 -6.66
CA LEU A 345 -4.14 22.16 -5.57
C LEU A 345 -4.10 20.69 -5.12
N ALA A 346 -5.27 20.08 -4.91
CA ALA A 346 -5.41 18.70 -4.53
C ALA A 346 -4.92 17.75 -5.64
N TYR A 347 -5.28 18.03 -6.89
CA TYR A 347 -4.81 17.26 -8.04
C TYR A 347 -3.29 17.24 -8.14
N TYR A 348 -2.65 18.42 -8.03
CA TYR A 348 -1.19 18.53 -8.08
C TYR A 348 -0.50 17.81 -6.92
N GLY A 349 -1.02 17.97 -5.70
CA GLY A 349 -0.48 17.27 -4.53
C GLY A 349 -0.60 15.75 -4.65
N VAL A 350 -1.78 15.24 -5.03
CA VAL A 350 -2.01 13.81 -5.25
C VAL A 350 -1.14 13.28 -6.39
N HIS A 351 -1.01 14.04 -7.49
CA HIS A 351 -0.21 13.62 -8.64
C HIS A 351 1.27 13.49 -8.28
N ILE A 352 1.85 14.46 -7.55
CA ILE A 352 3.23 14.38 -7.07
C ILE A 352 3.43 13.17 -6.16
N TRP A 353 2.49 12.99 -5.21
CA TRP A 353 2.58 11.89 -4.25
C TRP A 353 2.47 10.53 -4.95
N LEU A 354 1.55 10.35 -5.90
CA LEU A 354 1.41 9.13 -6.67
C LEU A 354 2.64 8.82 -7.58
N ARG A 355 3.44 9.81 -7.94
CA ARG A 355 4.68 9.57 -8.71
C ARG A 355 5.72 8.74 -7.95
N SER A 356 5.66 8.73 -6.63
CA SER A 356 6.57 7.91 -5.81
C SER A 356 6.23 6.42 -5.82
N PHE A 357 5.12 6.03 -6.48
CA PHE A 357 4.68 4.64 -6.59
C PHE A 357 4.88 4.13 -8.02
N ALA A 358 5.47 2.95 -8.17
CA ALA A 358 5.50 2.26 -9.45
C ALA A 358 4.08 1.82 -9.85
N TYR A 359 3.36 1.21 -8.90
CA TYR A 359 1.97 0.76 -9.06
C TYR A 359 1.02 1.75 -8.40
N LYS A 360 0.31 2.54 -9.20
CA LYS A 360 -0.53 3.65 -8.75
C LYS A 360 -1.97 3.53 -9.21
N THR A 361 -2.89 3.91 -8.32
CA THR A 361 -4.28 4.04 -8.68
C THR A 361 -4.48 5.20 -9.66
N PRO A 362 -5.40 5.08 -10.64
CA PRO A 362 -5.80 6.22 -11.47
C PRO A 362 -6.41 7.35 -10.63
N ILE A 363 -6.25 8.59 -11.11
CA ILE A 363 -6.87 9.74 -10.46
C ILE A 363 -8.35 9.79 -10.88
N TYR A 364 -9.23 9.34 -9.98
CA TYR A 364 -10.65 9.26 -10.21
C TYR A 364 -11.35 10.59 -9.88
N VAL A 365 -12.15 11.12 -10.82
CA VAL A 365 -12.94 12.35 -10.64
C VAL A 365 -13.99 12.20 -9.54
N TRP A 366 -14.56 11.00 -9.36
CA TRP A 366 -15.58 10.76 -8.32
C TRP A 366 -15.07 11.00 -6.90
N VAL A 367 -13.76 10.88 -6.65
CA VAL A 367 -13.17 11.15 -5.33
C VAL A 367 -13.34 12.63 -4.94
N PHE A 368 -13.18 13.54 -5.90
CA PHE A 368 -13.42 14.95 -5.68
C PHE A 368 -14.91 15.21 -5.38
N LEU A 369 -15.83 14.52 -6.06
CA LEU A 369 -17.25 14.64 -5.78
C LEU A 369 -17.61 14.14 -4.38
N VAL A 370 -17.02 13.03 -3.94
CA VAL A 370 -17.20 12.54 -2.57
C VAL A 370 -16.69 13.56 -1.55
N ALA A 371 -15.50 14.14 -1.78
CA ALA A 371 -14.96 15.18 -0.91
C ALA A 371 -15.91 16.42 -0.85
N LEU A 372 -16.49 16.82 -1.98
CA LEU A 372 -17.49 17.89 -2.04
C LEU A 372 -18.71 17.54 -1.19
N VAL A 373 -19.26 16.35 -1.34
CA VAL A 373 -20.43 15.89 -0.56
C VAL A 373 -20.12 15.89 0.94
N ILE A 374 -18.95 15.40 1.34
CA ILE A 374 -18.52 15.37 2.74
C ILE A 374 -18.50 16.81 3.30
N ILE A 375 -17.75 17.73 2.66
CA ILE A 375 -17.60 19.10 3.19
C ILE A 375 -18.92 19.88 3.16
N MET A 376 -19.75 19.69 2.12
CA MET A 376 -21.07 20.31 2.05
C MET A 376 -21.99 19.82 3.17
N THR A 377 -22.01 18.50 3.44
CA THR A 377 -22.81 17.91 4.51
C THR A 377 -22.38 18.45 5.88
N LEU A 378 -21.07 18.48 6.14
CA LEU A 378 -20.51 19.02 7.39
C LEU A 378 -20.86 20.50 7.56
N THR A 379 -20.71 21.30 6.51
CA THR A 379 -21.01 22.72 6.53
C THR A 379 -22.50 22.96 6.79
N VAL A 380 -23.39 22.30 6.02
CA VAL A 380 -24.84 22.44 6.20
C VAL A 380 -25.27 21.99 7.58
N SER A 381 -24.78 20.89 8.08
CA SER A 381 -25.10 20.41 9.43
C SER A 381 -24.71 21.40 10.50
N THR A 382 -23.50 21.97 10.43
CA THR A 382 -22.99 22.95 11.40
C THR A 382 -23.79 24.25 11.34
N VAL A 383 -24.01 24.79 10.14
CA VAL A 383 -24.78 26.03 9.94
C VAL A 383 -26.22 25.85 10.38
N THR A 384 -26.87 24.74 10.00
CA THR A 384 -28.26 24.46 10.37
C THR A 384 -28.43 24.33 11.87
N PHE A 385 -27.54 23.58 12.53
CA PHE A 385 -27.60 23.39 13.99
C PHE A 385 -27.55 24.73 14.75
N GLN A 386 -26.66 25.63 14.36
CA GLN A 386 -26.55 26.96 15.00
C GLN A 386 -27.69 27.88 14.63
N SER A 387 -28.03 27.93 13.35
CA SER A 387 -29.10 28.81 12.85
C SER A 387 -30.47 28.43 13.41
N TYR A 388 -30.71 27.11 13.62
CA TYR A 388 -31.93 26.63 14.25
C TYR A 388 -32.12 27.18 15.65
N ARG A 389 -31.06 27.15 16.47
CA ARG A 389 -31.09 27.75 17.85
C ARG A 389 -31.39 29.23 17.82
N ALA A 390 -30.83 29.98 16.87
CA ALA A 390 -31.10 31.42 16.70
C ALA A 390 -32.49 31.70 16.18
N ALA A 391 -33.00 30.89 15.21
CA ALA A 391 -34.33 31.03 14.65
C ALA A 391 -35.45 30.70 15.66
N MET A 392 -35.21 29.86 16.65
CA MET A 392 -36.15 29.52 17.73
C MET A 392 -36.18 30.58 18.86
N ALA A 393 -35.19 31.43 18.94
CA ALA A 393 -35.16 32.50 19.96
C ALA A 393 -36.34 33.48 19.82
N ASN A 394 -36.90 33.93 20.93
CA ASN A 394 -38.10 34.78 20.96
C ASN A 394 -37.77 36.16 20.38
N PRO A 395 -38.49 36.62 19.29
CA PRO A 395 -38.22 37.91 18.65
C PRO A 395 -38.51 39.11 19.56
N ALA A 396 -39.41 39.01 20.55
CA ALA A 396 -39.79 40.06 21.41
C ALA A 396 -38.66 40.56 22.36
N SER A 397 -37.74 39.70 22.74
CA SER A 397 -36.62 40.06 23.61
C SER A 397 -35.46 40.77 22.87
N LYS A 398 -35.49 40.83 21.55
CA LYS A 398 -34.41 41.39 20.70
C LYS A 398 -34.78 42.66 19.92
N LEU A 399 -36.06 43.05 19.92
CA LEU A 399 -36.54 44.29 19.33
C LEU A 399 -36.65 45.45 20.36
N GLY A 400 -36.43 45.17 21.64
CA GLY A 400 -36.57 46.10 22.76
C GLY A 400 -35.31 46.84 23.21
N HIS A 401 -34.23 46.81 22.42
CA HIS A 401 -32.99 47.56 22.69
C HIS A 401 -32.54 48.37 21.48
#